data_68b3eefee95b271b49280dbb0892861d
#
_entry.id   68b3eefee95b271b49280dbb0892861d
#
_cell.length_a   1.000
_cell.length_b   1.000
_cell.length_c   1.000
_cell.angle_alpha   90.00
_cell.angle_beta   90.00
_cell.angle_gamma   90.00
#
_symmetry.space_group_name_H-M   'P 1'
#
loop_
_entity.id
_entity.type
_entity.pdbx_description
1 polymer ?
#
loop_
_entity_poly.entity_id
_entity_poly.type
_entity_poly.pdbx_seq_one_letter_code
_entity_poly.pdbx_strand_id
1 'polypeptide(L)'
;MNGDISFPNWSSVPRHRAQLLHQQIAAMQRLILESGGSEEMLAKSCANYYRMLDEIYEKEMPVARALDTSDLLLHLDGEGLQTESPRLSLVAGIMGDVRKQVSSMIKTLVSSFSEKVDLPKEIDLGLSSFAHGSLYLGFSLPEPAPGYVALSGDPLFNASRRALETLDAVTQHVNEPNAYDLIRHEFADPKLRDAALTAVGQLAPSGRRGVSSINIGGRAMRRGPWHTLTPQTRQQVRAWLEQPIVSDEVIELRGRVRAIDLDLRRFDLRRIDSGDLPDLRCIYPASFDVPAKKWLDATVIVRGKVESYQGTARLLQIQSVEESLAPQSG
;
A
#
# COMPACT_ATOMS: atom_id res chain seq x y z
N MET A 1 -4.19 -3.19 28.41
CA MET A 1 -4.74 -4.53 28.11
C MET A 1 -4.18 -4.95 26.77
N ASN A 2 -3.07 -5.71 26.77
CA ASN A 2 -2.50 -6.30 25.56
C ASN A 2 -3.38 -7.51 25.22
N GLY A 3 -4.37 -7.30 24.35
CA GLY A 3 -5.05 -8.42 23.74
C GLY A 3 -4.08 -9.10 22.77
N ASP A 4 -3.63 -10.29 23.13
CA ASP A 4 -2.97 -11.21 22.19
C ASP A 4 -3.92 -11.41 21.01
N ILE A 5 -3.66 -10.70 19.91
CA ILE A 5 -4.36 -10.90 18.65
C ILE A 5 -3.78 -12.20 18.08
N SER A 6 -4.41 -13.30 18.44
CA SER A 6 -4.09 -14.59 17.84
C SER A 6 -4.44 -14.51 16.35
N PHE A 7 -3.41 -14.48 15.51
CA PHE A 7 -3.59 -14.58 14.07
C PHE A 7 -4.27 -15.92 13.72
N PRO A 8 -5.19 -15.93 12.76
CA PRO A 8 -5.78 -17.18 12.29
C PRO A 8 -4.66 -18.10 11.79
N ASN A 9 -4.57 -19.28 12.33
CA ASN A 9 -3.63 -20.31 11.88
C ASN A 9 -4.23 -21.00 10.65
N TRP A 10 -4.00 -20.43 9.47
CA TRP A 10 -4.57 -20.90 8.20
C TRP A 10 -4.19 -22.35 7.89
N SER A 11 -2.95 -22.77 8.24
CA SER A 11 -2.49 -24.13 7.99
C SER A 11 -3.13 -25.17 8.93
N SER A 12 -3.81 -24.75 9.98
CA SER A 12 -4.49 -25.69 10.89
C SER A 12 -5.65 -26.42 10.20
N VAL A 13 -6.40 -25.75 9.35
CA VAL A 13 -7.58 -26.31 8.67
C VAL A 13 -7.19 -27.41 7.67
N PRO A 14 -6.32 -27.17 6.66
CA PRO A 14 -5.91 -28.24 5.75
C PRO A 14 -5.13 -29.35 6.47
N ARG A 15 -4.37 -29.04 7.52
CA ARG A 15 -3.69 -30.06 8.35
C ARG A 15 -4.68 -30.98 9.04
N HIS A 16 -5.73 -30.43 9.65
CA HIS A 16 -6.77 -31.22 10.30
C HIS A 16 -7.53 -32.09 9.29
N ARG A 17 -7.89 -31.55 8.13
CA ARG A 17 -8.52 -32.31 7.05
C ARG A 17 -7.64 -33.48 6.58
N ALA A 18 -6.35 -33.21 6.35
CA ALA A 18 -5.40 -34.27 5.98
C ALA A 18 -5.31 -35.36 7.05
N GLN A 19 -5.29 -34.98 8.34
CA GLN A 19 -5.25 -35.92 9.45
C GLN A 19 -6.50 -36.81 9.48
N LEU A 20 -7.69 -36.26 9.25
CA LEU A 20 -8.94 -37.05 9.17
C LEU A 20 -8.89 -38.03 7.98
N LEU A 21 -8.41 -37.60 6.81
CA LEU A 21 -8.27 -38.51 5.64
C LEU A 21 -7.29 -39.63 5.91
N HIS A 22 -6.15 -39.38 6.55
CA HIS A 22 -5.21 -40.43 6.96
C HIS A 22 -5.85 -41.42 7.93
N GLN A 23 -6.67 -40.95 8.89
CA GLN A 23 -7.40 -41.85 9.79
C GLN A 23 -8.42 -42.73 9.05
N GLN A 24 -9.12 -42.17 8.06
CA GLN A 24 -10.06 -42.91 7.21
C GLN A 24 -9.36 -43.98 6.37
N ILE A 25 -8.22 -43.63 5.75
CA ILE A 25 -7.40 -44.57 5.01
C ILE A 25 -6.92 -45.72 5.92
N ALA A 26 -6.41 -45.38 7.10
CA ALA A 26 -5.94 -46.38 8.07
C ALA A 26 -7.07 -47.31 8.56
N ALA A 27 -8.28 -46.76 8.74
CA ALA A 27 -9.45 -47.59 9.09
C ALA A 27 -9.86 -48.53 7.94
N MET A 28 -9.88 -47.99 6.71
CA MET A 28 -10.18 -48.82 5.51
C MET A 28 -9.13 -49.91 5.28
N GLN A 29 -7.84 -49.60 5.50
CA GLN A 29 -6.77 -50.61 5.44
C GLN A 29 -7.00 -51.75 6.41
N ARG A 30 -7.32 -51.45 7.67
CA ARG A 30 -7.62 -52.50 8.66
C ARG A 30 -8.81 -53.34 8.23
N LEU A 31 -9.90 -52.72 7.82
CA LEU A 31 -11.11 -53.44 7.40
C LEU A 31 -10.85 -54.40 6.23
N ILE A 32 -10.11 -53.95 5.21
CA ILE A 32 -9.81 -54.75 4.03
C ILE A 32 -8.85 -55.88 4.38
N LEU A 33 -7.83 -55.64 5.20
CA LEU A 33 -6.90 -56.69 5.65
C LEU A 33 -7.61 -57.74 6.52
N GLU A 34 -8.47 -57.33 7.45
CA GLU A 34 -9.27 -58.23 8.30
C GLU A 34 -10.27 -59.08 7.48
N SER A 35 -10.77 -58.55 6.36
CA SER A 35 -11.68 -59.28 5.45
C SER A 35 -10.96 -60.13 4.41
N GLY A 36 -9.62 -60.20 4.42
CA GLY A 36 -8.82 -60.93 3.43
C GLY A 36 -8.80 -60.31 2.05
N GLY A 37 -9.06 -59.00 1.96
CA GLY A 37 -9.04 -58.23 0.72
C GLY A 37 -7.63 -58.06 0.15
N SER A 38 -7.54 -57.78 -1.16
CA SER A 38 -6.28 -57.54 -1.85
C SER A 38 -5.81 -56.07 -1.78
N GLU A 39 -4.51 -55.84 -2.04
CA GLU A 39 -3.94 -54.50 -2.19
C GLU A 39 -4.62 -53.70 -3.30
N GLU A 40 -5.04 -54.36 -4.37
CA GLU A 40 -5.77 -53.73 -5.48
C GLU A 40 -7.14 -53.20 -5.02
N MET A 41 -7.84 -53.99 -4.17
CA MET A 41 -9.11 -53.56 -3.56
C MET A 41 -8.90 -52.34 -2.65
N LEU A 42 -7.82 -52.34 -1.87
CA LEU A 42 -7.44 -51.21 -1.02
C LEU A 42 -7.16 -49.96 -1.86
N ALA A 43 -6.32 -50.07 -2.90
CA ALA A 43 -5.99 -48.96 -3.77
C ALA A 43 -7.25 -48.33 -4.42
N LYS A 44 -8.17 -49.14 -4.92
CA LYS A 44 -9.44 -48.68 -5.49
C LYS A 44 -10.34 -48.01 -4.44
N SER A 45 -10.42 -48.58 -3.25
CA SER A 45 -11.27 -48.06 -2.17
C SER A 45 -10.75 -46.74 -1.61
N CYS A 46 -9.43 -46.53 -1.59
CA CYS A 46 -8.78 -45.34 -1.06
C CYS A 46 -8.43 -44.28 -2.12
N ALA A 47 -8.64 -44.55 -3.41
CA ALA A 47 -8.22 -43.70 -4.52
C ALA A 47 -8.73 -42.25 -4.37
N ASN A 48 -9.98 -42.05 -3.94
CA ASN A 48 -10.53 -40.71 -3.70
C ASN A 48 -9.89 -40.00 -2.52
N TYR A 49 -9.55 -40.72 -1.44
CA TYR A 49 -8.88 -40.13 -0.29
C TYR A 49 -7.46 -39.68 -0.63
N TYR A 50 -6.72 -40.50 -1.41
CA TYR A 50 -5.39 -40.12 -1.89
C TYR A 50 -5.45 -38.86 -2.77
N ARG A 51 -6.39 -38.81 -3.73
CA ARG A 51 -6.57 -37.60 -4.55
C ARG A 51 -6.88 -36.36 -3.72
N MET A 52 -7.71 -36.46 -2.66
CA MET A 52 -8.00 -35.37 -1.74
C MET A 52 -6.76 -34.96 -0.92
N LEU A 53 -5.93 -35.93 -0.52
CA LEU A 53 -4.67 -35.64 0.16
C LEU A 53 -3.69 -34.90 -0.75
N ASP A 54 -3.56 -35.36 -2.01
CA ASP A 54 -2.72 -34.69 -3.01
C ASP A 54 -3.17 -33.23 -3.21
N GLU A 55 -4.48 -33.00 -3.34
CA GLU A 55 -5.03 -31.65 -3.45
C GLU A 55 -4.70 -30.76 -2.23
N ILE A 56 -4.84 -31.33 -1.02
CA ILE A 56 -4.49 -30.62 0.21
C ILE A 56 -3.00 -30.30 0.26
N TYR A 57 -2.12 -31.26 -0.01
CA TYR A 57 -0.68 -31.07 0.14
C TYR A 57 -0.06 -30.26 -0.99
N GLU A 58 -0.56 -30.38 -2.21
CA GLU A 58 0.00 -29.67 -3.36
C GLU A 58 -0.57 -28.28 -3.55
N LYS A 59 -1.85 -28.04 -3.18
CA LYS A 59 -2.52 -26.76 -3.44
C LYS A 59 -2.86 -25.98 -2.17
N GLU A 60 -3.58 -26.61 -1.21
CA GLU A 60 -4.12 -25.85 -0.06
C GLU A 60 -3.04 -25.54 0.99
N MET A 61 -2.21 -26.53 1.34
CA MET A 61 -1.21 -26.39 2.40
C MET A 61 -0.11 -25.36 2.08
N PRO A 62 0.43 -25.28 0.85
CA PRO A 62 1.41 -24.24 0.51
C PRO A 62 0.84 -22.83 0.65
N VAL A 63 -0.40 -22.60 0.21
CA VAL A 63 -1.08 -21.32 0.33
C VAL A 63 -1.36 -20.95 1.80
N ALA A 64 -1.89 -21.92 2.57
CA ALA A 64 -2.15 -21.72 3.99
C ALA A 64 -0.88 -21.41 4.78
N ARG A 65 0.24 -22.09 4.49
CA ARG A 65 1.55 -21.78 5.09
C ARG A 65 2.05 -20.42 4.67
N ALA A 66 1.87 -20.03 3.41
CA ALA A 66 2.24 -18.71 2.92
C ALA A 66 1.48 -17.60 3.68
N LEU A 67 0.18 -17.79 3.92
CA LEU A 67 -0.63 -16.87 4.74
C LEU A 67 -0.15 -16.80 6.20
N ASP A 68 0.26 -17.94 6.79
CA ASP A 68 0.74 -17.98 8.17
C ASP A 68 2.12 -17.33 8.35
N THR A 69 2.96 -17.31 7.32
CA THR A 69 4.36 -16.86 7.41
C THR A 69 4.62 -15.49 6.81
N SER A 70 3.74 -14.99 5.93
CA SER A 70 3.95 -13.75 5.21
C SER A 70 3.21 -12.59 5.85
N ASP A 71 3.90 -11.46 6.02
CA ASP A 71 3.27 -10.22 6.46
C ASP A 71 2.47 -9.58 5.32
N LEU A 72 2.99 -9.70 4.10
CA LEU A 72 2.32 -9.34 2.84
C LEU A 72 2.39 -10.55 1.90
N LEU A 73 1.24 -10.99 1.39
CA LEU A 73 1.13 -12.07 0.42
C LEU A 73 0.41 -11.56 -0.83
N LEU A 74 1.03 -11.74 -1.97
CA LEU A 74 0.44 -11.49 -3.27
C LEU A 74 0.06 -12.80 -3.94
N HIS A 75 -1.15 -12.90 -4.41
CA HIS A 75 -1.63 -13.96 -5.29
C HIS A 75 -1.95 -13.38 -6.65
N LEU A 76 -1.22 -13.81 -7.66
CA LEU A 76 -1.29 -13.29 -9.01
C LEU A 76 -2.04 -14.27 -9.91
N ASP A 77 -3.04 -13.75 -10.62
CA ASP A 77 -3.82 -14.49 -11.61
C ASP A 77 -3.64 -13.91 -13.01
N GLY A 78 -3.69 -14.75 -14.01
CA GLY A 78 -3.66 -14.36 -15.41
C GLY A 78 -3.08 -15.44 -16.34
N GLU A 79 -3.34 -15.31 -17.62
CA GLU A 79 -2.90 -16.28 -18.63
C GLU A 79 -1.36 -16.42 -18.68
N GLY A 80 -0.63 -15.35 -18.38
CA GLY A 80 0.85 -15.36 -18.35
C GLY A 80 1.46 -16.13 -17.16
N LEU A 81 0.64 -16.59 -16.22
CA LEU A 81 1.02 -17.26 -14.99
C LEU A 81 0.53 -18.71 -14.89
N GLN A 82 -0.30 -19.15 -15.84
CA GLN A 82 -0.82 -20.53 -15.90
C GLN A 82 0.20 -21.55 -16.40
N THR A 83 1.49 -21.20 -16.38
CA THR A 83 2.59 -22.07 -16.77
C THR A 83 3.27 -22.64 -15.54
N GLU A 84 3.80 -23.87 -15.64
CA GLU A 84 4.60 -24.48 -14.57
C GLU A 84 5.85 -23.64 -14.21
N SER A 85 6.27 -22.76 -15.12
CA SER A 85 7.45 -21.90 -14.97
C SER A 85 7.14 -20.46 -15.36
N PRO A 86 6.72 -19.60 -14.42
CA PRO A 86 6.50 -18.18 -14.70
C PRO A 86 7.80 -17.49 -15.12
N ARG A 87 7.71 -16.53 -16.04
CA ARG A 87 8.89 -15.82 -16.55
C ARG A 87 9.62 -15.10 -15.42
N LEU A 88 10.89 -15.32 -15.27
CA LEU A 88 11.74 -14.70 -14.24
C LEU A 88 11.64 -13.16 -14.26
N SER A 89 11.61 -12.54 -15.45
CA SER A 89 11.46 -11.08 -15.59
C SER A 89 10.14 -10.55 -15.04
N LEU A 90 9.05 -11.34 -15.11
CA LEU A 90 7.77 -10.98 -14.54
C LEU A 90 7.84 -11.01 -13.00
N VAL A 91 8.35 -12.12 -12.46
CA VAL A 91 8.50 -12.30 -11.00
C VAL A 91 9.41 -11.24 -10.41
N ALA A 92 10.60 -11.04 -10.99
CA ALA A 92 11.57 -10.04 -10.54
C ALA A 92 11.00 -8.62 -10.64
N GLY A 93 10.24 -8.32 -11.69
CA GLY A 93 9.56 -7.02 -11.85
C GLY A 93 8.56 -6.75 -10.74
N ILE A 94 7.71 -7.73 -10.40
CA ILE A 94 6.72 -7.60 -9.32
C ILE A 94 7.40 -7.45 -7.95
N MET A 95 8.42 -8.27 -7.67
CA MET A 95 9.19 -8.18 -6.43
C MET A 95 9.85 -6.79 -6.30
N GLY A 96 10.42 -6.27 -7.39
CA GLY A 96 10.97 -4.92 -7.44
C GLY A 96 9.94 -3.83 -7.19
N ASP A 97 8.74 -3.95 -7.76
CA ASP A 97 7.64 -3.02 -7.55
C ASP A 97 7.18 -3.05 -6.07
N VAL A 98 7.00 -4.23 -5.47
CA VAL A 98 6.65 -4.37 -4.05
C VAL A 98 7.69 -3.68 -3.16
N ARG A 99 8.97 -4.03 -3.31
CA ARG A 99 10.06 -3.43 -2.54
C ARG A 99 10.06 -1.90 -2.66
N LYS A 100 9.95 -1.38 -3.87
CA LYS A 100 9.95 0.06 -4.14
C LYS A 100 8.77 0.76 -3.48
N GLN A 101 7.56 0.23 -3.62
CA GLN A 101 6.36 0.88 -3.10
C GLN A 101 6.32 0.85 -1.57
N VAL A 102 6.59 -0.30 -0.95
CA VAL A 102 6.65 -0.42 0.52
C VAL A 102 7.75 0.47 1.09
N SER A 103 8.95 0.47 0.50
CA SER A 103 10.05 1.34 0.92
C SER A 103 9.67 2.83 0.81
N SER A 104 8.97 3.24 -0.24
CA SER A 104 8.49 4.62 -0.41
C SER A 104 7.49 5.01 0.69
N MET A 105 6.54 4.13 1.01
CA MET A 105 5.57 4.37 2.09
C MET A 105 6.25 4.47 3.46
N ILE A 106 7.21 3.59 3.75
CA ILE A 106 8.00 3.63 4.99
C ILE A 106 8.72 4.97 5.13
N LYS A 107 9.39 5.43 4.06
CA LYS A 107 10.08 6.73 4.04
C LYS A 107 9.12 7.90 4.30
N THR A 108 7.93 7.86 3.70
CA THR A 108 6.89 8.87 3.95
C THR A 108 6.45 8.88 5.40
N LEU A 109 6.20 7.71 5.99
CA LEU A 109 5.82 7.58 7.40
C LEU A 109 6.91 8.09 8.34
N VAL A 110 8.17 7.69 8.11
CA VAL A 110 9.29 8.13 8.95
C VAL A 110 9.52 9.65 8.84
N SER A 111 9.31 10.23 7.66
CA SER A 111 9.42 11.70 7.50
C SER A 111 8.38 12.48 8.30
N SER A 112 7.30 11.84 8.74
CA SER A 112 6.28 12.46 9.61
C SER A 112 6.57 12.31 11.11
N PHE A 113 7.64 11.59 11.50
CA PHE A 113 8.01 11.44 12.89
C PHE A 113 8.78 12.68 13.39
N SER A 114 8.56 13.04 14.66
CA SER A 114 9.23 14.18 15.31
C SER A 114 10.72 13.92 15.54
N GLU A 115 11.12 12.66 15.66
CA GLU A 115 12.51 12.24 15.87
C GLU A 115 13.15 11.84 14.54
N LYS A 116 14.42 12.25 14.36
CA LYS A 116 15.21 11.80 13.22
C LYS A 116 15.52 10.32 13.37
N VAL A 117 14.95 9.51 12.51
CA VAL A 117 15.25 8.09 12.40
C VAL A 117 16.26 7.90 11.27
N ASP A 118 17.40 7.33 11.57
CA ASP A 118 18.38 6.95 10.55
C ASP A 118 17.84 5.76 9.75
N LEU A 119 17.42 6.04 8.55
CA LEU A 119 16.96 5.00 7.64
C LEU A 119 18.13 4.33 6.95
N PRO A 120 18.12 3.00 6.81
CA PRO A 120 19.07 2.31 5.97
C PRO A 120 18.90 2.80 4.51
N LYS A 121 19.99 2.81 3.73
CA LYS A 121 19.97 3.23 2.33
C LYS A 121 18.91 2.45 1.53
N GLU A 122 18.79 1.16 1.82
CA GLU A 122 17.81 0.27 1.23
C GLU A 122 16.97 -0.38 2.33
N ILE A 123 15.66 -0.23 2.21
CA ILE A 123 14.69 -0.95 3.02
C ILE A 123 14.26 -2.13 2.17
N ASP A 124 14.55 -3.33 2.63
CA ASP A 124 14.23 -4.57 1.93
C ASP A 124 13.26 -5.43 2.73
N LEU A 125 12.52 -6.26 2.03
CA LEU A 125 11.59 -7.23 2.59
C LEU A 125 12.19 -8.64 2.44
N GLY A 126 12.01 -9.48 3.44
CA GLY A 126 12.34 -10.89 3.31
C GLY A 126 11.37 -11.60 2.36
N LEU A 127 11.86 -12.51 1.52
CA LEU A 127 11.00 -13.43 0.77
C LEU A 127 10.63 -14.61 1.67
N SER A 128 9.38 -14.66 2.13
CA SER A 128 8.92 -15.66 3.11
C SER A 128 8.32 -16.90 2.44
N SER A 129 7.73 -16.77 1.26
CA SER A 129 7.10 -17.88 0.57
C SER A 129 7.00 -17.69 -0.93
N PHE A 130 6.98 -18.81 -1.63
CA PHE A 130 6.75 -18.91 -3.06
C PHE A 130 5.97 -20.20 -3.33
N ALA A 131 4.83 -20.13 -4.03
CA ALA A 131 4.04 -21.30 -4.38
C ALA A 131 3.54 -21.22 -5.82
N HIS A 132 3.44 -22.42 -6.45
CA HIS A 132 2.99 -22.61 -7.82
C HIS A 132 1.47 -22.82 -7.91
N GLY A 133 0.94 -22.88 -9.15
CA GLY A 133 -0.46 -23.18 -9.45
C GLY A 133 -1.25 -21.95 -9.92
N SER A 134 -1.16 -20.88 -9.26
CA SER A 134 -1.19 -19.46 -9.53
C SER A 134 -0.04 -18.91 -8.71
N LEU A 135 0.60 -17.84 -9.13
CA LEU A 135 1.83 -17.38 -8.49
C LEU A 135 1.54 -16.72 -7.14
N TYR A 136 2.03 -17.31 -6.06
CA TYR A 136 2.01 -16.72 -4.73
C TYR A 136 3.40 -16.21 -4.36
N LEU A 137 3.49 -14.93 -3.95
CA LEU A 137 4.72 -14.27 -3.50
C LEU A 137 4.49 -13.72 -2.10
N GLY A 138 5.15 -14.29 -1.10
CA GLY A 138 5.06 -13.87 0.29
C GLY A 138 6.28 -13.07 0.71
N PHE A 139 6.04 -12.00 1.46
CA PHE A 139 7.04 -11.09 1.98
C PHE A 139 6.92 -10.98 3.49
N SER A 140 8.06 -10.97 4.19
CA SER A 140 8.14 -10.68 5.61
C SER A 140 8.76 -9.31 5.84
N LEU A 141 8.31 -8.64 6.90
CA LEU A 141 8.95 -7.44 7.37
C LEU A 141 10.38 -7.75 7.84
N PRO A 142 11.32 -6.81 7.73
CA PRO A 142 12.65 -7.00 8.30
C PRO A 142 12.55 -7.25 9.80
N GLU A 143 13.38 -8.15 10.30
CA GLU A 143 13.50 -8.36 11.75
C GLU A 143 13.99 -7.08 12.41
N PRO A 144 13.54 -6.82 13.67
CA PRO A 144 14.05 -5.67 14.42
C PRO A 144 15.55 -5.71 14.55
N ALA A 145 16.18 -4.54 14.55
CA ALA A 145 17.62 -4.43 14.73
C ALA A 145 18.05 -5.03 16.08
N PRO A 146 19.24 -5.67 16.15
CA PRO A 146 19.77 -6.19 17.40
C PRO A 146 19.85 -5.10 18.48
N GLY A 147 19.34 -5.39 19.66
CA GLY A 147 19.31 -4.46 20.80
C GLY A 147 17.92 -3.92 21.15
N TYR A 148 16.93 -4.06 20.26
CA TYR A 148 15.54 -3.78 20.61
C TYR A 148 14.91 -5.02 21.26
N VAL A 149 14.69 -4.96 22.57
CA VAL A 149 14.11 -6.07 23.36
C VAL A 149 12.64 -6.32 23.05
N ALA A 150 11.97 -5.30 22.50
CA ALA A 150 10.57 -5.41 22.05
C ALA A 150 10.45 -4.90 20.62
N LEU A 151 9.74 -5.64 19.77
CA LEU A 151 9.36 -5.24 18.40
C LEU A 151 8.73 -3.83 18.36
N SER A 152 8.02 -3.46 19.43
CA SER A 152 7.37 -2.15 19.58
C SER A 152 8.33 -0.98 19.79
N GLY A 153 9.62 -1.23 20.05
CA GLY A 153 10.63 -0.19 20.26
C GLY A 153 11.39 0.23 19.00
N ASP A 154 11.35 -0.58 17.93
CA ASP A 154 12.07 -0.28 16.69
C ASP A 154 11.21 0.63 15.77
N PRO A 155 11.64 1.90 15.54
CA PRO A 155 10.88 2.84 14.71
C PRO A 155 10.74 2.38 13.27
N LEU A 156 11.76 1.71 12.71
CA LEU A 156 11.73 1.20 11.34
C LEU A 156 10.74 0.04 11.21
N PHE A 157 10.76 -0.89 12.16
CA PHE A 157 9.81 -1.99 12.19
C PHE A 157 8.36 -1.48 12.32
N ASN A 158 8.13 -0.51 13.22
CA ASN A 158 6.80 0.09 13.39
C ASN A 158 6.33 0.84 12.14
N ALA A 159 7.22 1.59 11.49
CA ALA A 159 6.90 2.27 10.23
C ALA A 159 6.60 1.26 9.10
N SER A 160 7.36 0.17 9.03
CA SER A 160 7.16 -0.90 8.05
C SER A 160 5.82 -1.59 8.24
N ARG A 161 5.48 -1.93 9.47
CA ARG A 161 4.17 -2.51 9.81
C ARG A 161 3.03 -1.55 9.48
N ARG A 162 3.17 -0.27 9.85
CA ARG A 162 2.17 0.76 9.58
C ARG A 162 2.01 1.02 8.07
N ALA A 163 3.07 0.89 7.28
CA ALA A 163 2.99 0.97 5.83
C ALA A 163 2.09 -0.14 5.25
N LEU A 164 2.24 -1.39 5.72
CA LEU A 164 1.38 -2.49 5.29
C LEU A 164 -0.07 -2.34 5.77
N GLU A 165 -0.29 -1.89 7.01
CA GLU A 165 -1.62 -1.59 7.54
C GLU A 165 -2.31 -0.46 6.74
N THR A 166 -1.55 0.53 6.28
CA THR A 166 -2.06 1.61 5.41
C THR A 166 -2.40 1.08 4.02
N LEU A 167 -1.54 0.20 3.47
CA LEU A 167 -1.81 -0.46 2.20
C LEU A 167 -3.09 -1.30 2.26
N ASP A 168 -3.30 -2.05 3.36
CA ASP A 168 -4.51 -2.82 3.63
C ASP A 168 -5.76 -1.93 3.61
N ALA A 169 -5.72 -0.83 4.35
CA ALA A 169 -6.84 0.10 4.44
C ALA A 169 -7.24 0.68 3.07
N VAL A 170 -6.25 1.09 2.26
CA VAL A 170 -6.54 1.60 0.91
C VAL A 170 -7.06 0.51 -0.01
N THR A 171 -6.47 -0.69 0.04
CA THR A 171 -6.92 -1.81 -0.81
C THR A 171 -8.32 -2.30 -0.47
N GLN A 172 -8.73 -2.19 0.79
CA GLN A 172 -10.10 -2.49 1.20
C GLN A 172 -11.11 -1.57 0.50
N HIS A 173 -10.84 -0.27 0.51
CA HIS A 173 -11.79 0.72 0.00
C HIS A 173 -11.76 0.88 -1.53
N VAL A 174 -10.67 0.55 -2.18
CA VAL A 174 -10.43 0.87 -3.60
C VAL A 174 -11.51 0.37 -4.56
N ASN A 175 -12.24 -0.68 -4.19
CA ASN A 175 -13.33 -1.26 -5.00
C ASN A 175 -14.73 -0.82 -4.52
N GLU A 176 -14.83 0.06 -3.51
CA GLU A 176 -16.12 0.54 -3.00
C GLU A 176 -16.64 1.71 -3.85
N PRO A 177 -17.97 1.91 -3.92
CA PRO A 177 -18.56 2.98 -4.74
C PRO A 177 -18.06 4.38 -4.41
N ASN A 178 -17.80 4.67 -3.14
CA ASN A 178 -17.32 5.97 -2.64
C ASN A 178 -15.86 5.89 -2.16
N ALA A 179 -15.06 5.05 -2.80
CA ALA A 179 -13.69 4.73 -2.41
C ALA A 179 -12.84 5.95 -2.10
N TYR A 180 -12.83 6.95 -2.99
CA TYR A 180 -11.99 8.13 -2.84
C TYR A 180 -12.33 8.96 -1.60
N ASP A 181 -13.61 9.15 -1.32
CA ASP A 181 -14.07 9.90 -0.15
C ASP A 181 -13.79 9.14 1.15
N LEU A 182 -13.96 7.82 1.16
CA LEU A 182 -13.63 6.95 2.29
C LEU A 182 -12.13 7.03 2.60
N ILE A 183 -11.28 6.90 1.59
CA ILE A 183 -9.82 6.99 1.74
C ILE A 183 -9.41 8.39 2.21
N ARG A 184 -10.02 9.47 1.68
CA ARG A 184 -9.77 10.84 2.14
C ARG A 184 -10.15 11.05 3.60
N HIS A 185 -11.25 10.47 4.02
CA HIS A 185 -11.73 10.59 5.39
C HIS A 185 -10.85 9.79 6.37
N GLU A 186 -10.41 8.61 5.98
CA GLU A 186 -9.57 7.76 6.82
C GLU A 186 -8.12 8.29 6.94
N PHE A 187 -7.58 8.86 5.85
CA PHE A 187 -6.21 9.39 5.81
C PHE A 187 -6.22 10.91 5.72
N ALA A 188 -6.15 11.57 6.90
CA ALA A 188 -6.10 13.02 6.99
C ALA A 188 -4.76 13.59 6.45
N ASP A 189 -3.64 12.85 6.60
CA ASP A 189 -2.35 13.24 6.02
C ASP A 189 -2.34 12.97 4.51
N PRO A 190 -2.32 14.02 3.67
CA PRO A 190 -2.34 13.86 2.22
C PRO A 190 -1.09 13.17 1.68
N LYS A 191 0.08 13.33 2.34
CA LYS A 191 1.33 12.71 1.89
C LYS A 191 1.26 11.19 2.04
N LEU A 192 0.79 10.72 3.19
CA LEU A 192 0.62 9.29 3.46
C LEU A 192 -0.44 8.68 2.55
N ARG A 193 -1.58 9.35 2.40
CA ARG A 193 -2.66 8.92 1.52
C ARG A 193 -2.18 8.76 0.07
N ASP A 194 -1.53 9.79 -0.48
CA ASP A 194 -1.08 9.78 -1.87
C ASP A 194 0.05 8.77 -2.09
N ALA A 195 0.92 8.54 -1.09
CA ALA A 195 1.91 7.47 -1.12
C ALA A 195 1.25 6.09 -1.17
N ALA A 196 0.21 5.86 -0.35
CA ALA A 196 -0.53 4.61 -0.33
C ALA A 196 -1.33 4.38 -1.62
N LEU A 197 -2.01 5.39 -2.14
CA LEU A 197 -2.68 5.34 -3.44
C LEU A 197 -1.68 5.04 -4.56
N THR A 198 -0.52 5.70 -4.56
CA THR A 198 0.55 5.43 -5.53
C THR A 198 1.01 3.97 -5.44
N ALA A 199 1.20 3.45 -4.22
CA ALA A 199 1.59 2.06 -4.02
C ALA A 199 0.53 1.10 -4.58
N VAL A 200 -0.75 1.28 -4.25
CA VAL A 200 -1.86 0.47 -4.78
C VAL A 200 -1.92 0.55 -6.30
N GLY A 201 -1.84 1.75 -6.88
CA GLY A 201 -1.86 1.96 -8.32
C GLY A 201 -0.67 1.32 -9.05
N GLN A 202 0.52 1.27 -8.43
CA GLN A 202 1.69 0.61 -9.02
C GLN A 202 1.66 -0.91 -8.85
N LEU A 203 1.13 -1.41 -7.73
CA LEU A 203 0.93 -2.85 -7.51
C LEU A 203 -0.20 -3.42 -8.35
N ALA A 204 -1.23 -2.64 -8.67
CA ALA A 204 -2.31 -3.08 -9.55
C ALA A 204 -1.78 -3.43 -10.96
N PRO A 205 -2.23 -4.55 -11.55
CA PRO A 205 -1.71 -5.00 -12.85
C PRO A 205 -1.97 -3.99 -13.95
N SER A 206 -1.04 -3.91 -14.90
CA SER A 206 -1.20 -3.02 -16.07
C SER A 206 -1.99 -3.65 -17.23
N GLY A 207 -2.34 -4.93 -17.11
CA GLY A 207 -2.94 -5.73 -18.18
C GLY A 207 -1.98 -6.14 -19.31
N ARG A 208 -0.72 -5.63 -19.31
CA ARG A 208 0.22 -5.84 -20.43
C ARG A 208 1.09 -7.09 -20.31
N ARG A 209 1.20 -7.68 -19.11
CA ARG A 209 2.12 -8.79 -18.83
C ARG A 209 1.42 -10.14 -18.65
N GLY A 210 0.15 -10.25 -19.09
CA GLY A 210 -0.64 -11.46 -18.89
C GLY A 210 -1.07 -11.68 -17.43
N VAL A 211 -0.99 -10.65 -16.58
CA VAL A 211 -1.55 -10.63 -15.22
C VAL A 211 -2.86 -9.90 -15.28
N SER A 212 -3.95 -10.58 -14.93
CA SER A 212 -5.31 -10.04 -14.95
C SER A 212 -5.73 -9.45 -13.60
N SER A 213 -5.28 -10.06 -12.51
CA SER A 213 -5.56 -9.58 -11.15
C SER A 213 -4.42 -9.90 -10.20
N ILE A 214 -4.34 -9.12 -9.13
CA ILE A 214 -3.46 -9.34 -7.99
C ILE A 214 -4.31 -9.27 -6.74
N ASN A 215 -4.38 -10.38 -6.01
CA ASN A 215 -5.01 -10.41 -4.70
C ASN A 215 -3.95 -10.17 -3.64
N ILE A 216 -4.23 -9.27 -2.71
CA ILE A 216 -3.33 -8.89 -1.63
C ILE A 216 -3.90 -9.38 -0.31
N GLY A 217 -3.07 -10.02 0.50
CA GLY A 217 -3.40 -10.53 1.83
C GLY A 217 -2.14 -10.67 2.69
N GLY A 218 -2.23 -11.39 3.81
CA GLY A 218 -1.12 -11.63 4.71
C GLY A 218 -1.41 -11.25 6.16
N ARG A 219 -0.44 -11.47 7.06
CA ARG A 219 -0.63 -11.24 8.51
C ARG A 219 -0.83 -9.76 8.87
N ALA A 220 -0.23 -8.85 8.10
CA ALA A 220 -0.39 -7.41 8.28
C ALA A 220 -1.70 -6.87 7.66
N MET A 221 -2.37 -7.66 6.80
CA MET A 221 -3.61 -7.31 6.12
C MET A 221 -4.81 -7.79 6.95
N ARG A 222 -5.24 -6.98 7.91
CA ARG A 222 -6.20 -7.39 8.95
C ARG A 222 -7.66 -7.19 8.60
N ARG A 223 -7.96 -6.43 7.53
CA ARG A 223 -9.32 -6.01 7.17
C ARG A 223 -10.06 -7.00 6.28
N GLY A 224 -9.41 -8.10 5.92
CA GLY A 224 -10.02 -9.17 5.14
C GLY A 224 -8.98 -10.17 4.65
N PRO A 225 -9.41 -11.35 4.17
CA PRO A 225 -8.48 -12.37 3.72
C PRO A 225 -7.77 -11.98 2.41
N TRP A 226 -8.49 -11.28 1.50
CA TRP A 226 -8.00 -10.89 0.18
C TRP A 226 -8.65 -9.62 -0.33
N HIS A 227 -7.84 -8.73 -0.89
CA HIS A 227 -8.27 -7.54 -1.63
C HIS A 227 -7.78 -7.64 -3.07
N THR A 228 -8.68 -7.56 -4.03
CA THR A 228 -8.37 -7.75 -5.44
C THR A 228 -8.05 -6.43 -6.12
N LEU A 229 -6.88 -6.36 -6.75
CA LEU A 229 -6.47 -5.26 -7.62
C LEU A 229 -6.53 -5.69 -9.08
N THR A 230 -7.08 -4.82 -9.92
CA THR A 230 -7.28 -5.05 -11.35
C THR A 230 -6.67 -3.91 -12.18
N PRO A 231 -6.61 -4.02 -13.51
CA PRO A 231 -6.22 -2.89 -14.37
C PRO A 231 -7.14 -1.67 -14.21
N GLN A 232 -8.43 -1.88 -13.90
CA GLN A 232 -9.39 -0.82 -13.61
C GLN A 232 -9.02 -0.07 -12.34
N THR A 233 -8.63 -0.80 -11.29
CA THR A 233 -8.11 -0.21 -10.05
C THR A 233 -6.94 0.74 -10.33
N ARG A 234 -6.00 0.31 -11.19
CA ARG A 234 -4.85 1.15 -11.58
C ARG A 234 -5.28 2.45 -12.24
N GLN A 235 -6.23 2.39 -13.17
CA GLN A 235 -6.75 3.57 -13.88
C GLN A 235 -7.49 4.52 -12.94
N GLN A 236 -8.32 3.96 -12.07
CA GLN A 236 -9.10 4.72 -11.09
C GLN A 236 -8.21 5.46 -10.09
N VAL A 237 -7.24 4.75 -9.51
CA VAL A 237 -6.28 5.36 -8.57
C VAL A 237 -5.46 6.46 -9.25
N ARG A 238 -5.05 6.25 -10.50
CA ARG A 238 -4.37 7.28 -11.27
C ARG A 238 -5.23 8.53 -11.45
N ALA A 239 -6.51 8.36 -11.79
CA ALA A 239 -7.45 9.47 -11.92
C ALA A 239 -7.62 10.25 -10.59
N TRP A 240 -7.66 9.55 -9.46
CA TRP A 240 -7.72 10.19 -8.13
C TRP A 240 -6.46 10.99 -7.80
N LEU A 241 -5.28 10.43 -8.10
CA LEU A 241 -4.00 11.13 -7.89
C LEU A 241 -3.82 12.35 -8.79
N GLU A 242 -4.47 12.38 -9.94
CA GLU A 242 -4.47 13.52 -10.86
C GLU A 242 -5.46 14.62 -10.43
N GLN A 243 -6.42 14.32 -9.54
CA GLN A 243 -7.34 15.33 -9.01
C GLN A 243 -6.67 16.18 -7.94
N PRO A 244 -6.64 17.50 -8.09
CA PRO A 244 -6.12 18.40 -7.07
C PRO A 244 -7.02 18.37 -5.83
N ILE A 245 -6.41 18.28 -4.66
CA ILE A 245 -7.13 18.35 -3.39
C ILE A 245 -7.05 19.80 -2.90
N VAL A 246 -8.20 20.46 -2.89
CA VAL A 246 -8.35 21.77 -2.29
C VAL A 246 -8.66 21.58 -0.81
N SER A 247 -7.82 22.13 0.06
CA SER A 247 -8.12 22.19 1.51
C SER A 247 -9.34 23.08 1.73
N ASP A 248 -10.25 22.64 2.59
CA ASP A 248 -11.36 23.51 3.03
C ASP A 248 -10.90 24.61 3.98
N GLU A 249 -9.71 24.44 4.57
CA GLU A 249 -9.10 25.41 5.47
C GLU A 249 -8.44 26.55 4.69
N VAL A 250 -8.80 27.77 5.08
CA VAL A 250 -8.15 28.98 4.57
C VAL A 250 -6.89 29.23 5.40
N ILE A 251 -5.75 29.20 4.75
CA ILE A 251 -4.47 29.49 5.40
C ILE A 251 -4.01 30.92 5.09
N GLU A 252 -3.25 31.50 6.01
CA GLU A 252 -2.56 32.77 5.84
C GLU A 252 -1.06 32.51 5.71
N LEU A 253 -0.47 33.03 4.64
CA LEU A 253 0.96 32.90 4.37
C LEU A 253 1.57 34.26 4.08
N ARG A 254 2.74 34.49 4.66
CA ARG A 254 3.57 35.65 4.36
C ARG A 254 4.76 35.20 3.53
N GLY A 255 5.03 35.95 2.45
CA GLY A 255 6.16 35.62 1.56
C GLY A 255 6.44 36.74 0.57
N ARG A 256 7.51 36.53 -0.24
CA ARG A 256 7.91 37.50 -1.27
C ARG A 256 7.47 37.03 -2.65
N VAL A 257 6.83 37.89 -3.40
CA VAL A 257 6.45 37.65 -4.80
C VAL A 257 7.67 37.78 -5.69
N ARG A 258 8.02 36.70 -6.43
CA ARG A 258 9.25 36.67 -7.28
C ARG A 258 8.99 36.58 -8.76
N ALA A 259 7.80 36.18 -9.16
CA ALA A 259 7.37 36.14 -10.54
C ALA A 259 5.86 36.43 -10.60
N ILE A 260 5.42 37.12 -11.64
CA ILE A 260 3.99 37.37 -11.89
C ILE A 260 3.71 37.11 -13.37
N ASP A 261 2.63 36.39 -13.61
CA ASP A 261 2.05 36.15 -14.93
C ASP A 261 0.63 36.75 -14.93
N LEU A 262 0.48 37.88 -15.57
CA LEU A 262 -0.79 38.62 -15.58
C LEU A 262 -1.84 37.94 -16.46
N ASP A 263 -1.41 37.27 -17.53
CA ASP A 263 -2.33 36.61 -18.45
C ASP A 263 -2.96 35.36 -17.82
N LEU A 264 -2.16 34.58 -17.07
CA LEU A 264 -2.61 33.42 -16.34
C LEU A 264 -3.05 33.72 -14.90
N ARG A 265 -3.06 34.97 -14.49
CA ARG A 265 -3.44 35.43 -13.14
C ARG A 265 -2.78 34.62 -12.03
N ARG A 266 -1.47 34.52 -12.11
CA ARG A 266 -0.68 33.75 -11.15
C ARG A 266 0.61 34.48 -10.77
N PHE A 267 1.11 34.12 -9.57
CA PHE A 267 2.43 34.57 -9.12
C PHE A 267 3.12 33.50 -8.28
N ASP A 268 4.44 33.55 -8.20
CA ASP A 268 5.22 32.65 -7.35
C ASP A 268 5.54 33.37 -6.03
N LEU A 269 5.03 32.79 -4.92
CA LEU A 269 5.31 33.21 -3.55
C LEU A 269 6.50 32.42 -3.02
N ARG A 270 7.58 33.10 -2.67
CA ARG A 270 8.82 32.48 -2.17
C ARG A 270 9.17 33.02 -0.78
N ARG A 271 10.09 32.31 -0.10
CA ARG A 271 10.51 32.64 1.27
C ARG A 271 9.30 32.77 2.19
N ILE A 272 8.50 31.72 2.22
CA ILE A 272 7.30 31.67 3.05
C ILE A 272 7.73 31.52 4.50
N ASP A 273 7.19 32.37 5.39
CA ASP A 273 7.58 32.40 6.81
C ASP A 273 7.21 31.13 7.59
N SER A 274 6.31 30.28 7.06
CA SER A 274 6.03 28.94 7.61
C SER A 274 7.07 27.94 7.05
N GLY A 275 8.02 27.54 7.89
CA GLY A 275 9.25 26.84 7.51
C GLY A 275 9.11 25.49 6.80
N ASP A 276 7.91 24.92 6.70
CA ASP A 276 7.67 23.59 6.11
C ASP A 276 7.04 23.65 4.71
N LEU A 277 6.65 24.83 4.23
CA LEU A 277 6.03 24.95 2.92
C LEU A 277 7.06 25.28 1.83
N PRO A 278 7.05 24.56 0.70
CA PRO A 278 7.87 24.93 -0.45
C PRO A 278 7.39 26.25 -1.05
N ASP A 279 8.18 26.82 -1.96
CA ASP A 279 7.72 27.93 -2.80
C ASP A 279 6.39 27.57 -3.46
N LEU A 280 5.39 28.42 -3.31
CA LEU A 280 4.03 28.16 -3.78
C LEU A 280 3.67 29.04 -4.98
N ARG A 281 3.01 28.42 -5.94
CA ARG A 281 2.33 29.15 -6.99
C ARG A 281 0.95 29.59 -6.49
N CYS A 282 0.66 30.87 -6.60
CA CYS A 282 -0.60 31.47 -6.18
C CYS A 282 -1.43 31.84 -7.42
N ILE A 283 -2.72 31.51 -7.43
CA ILE A 283 -3.68 31.93 -8.45
C ILE A 283 -4.64 32.94 -7.81
N TYR A 284 -4.91 34.02 -8.51
CA TYR A 284 -5.80 35.08 -8.03
C TYR A 284 -6.93 35.34 -9.02
N PRO A 285 -8.11 35.76 -8.52
CA PRO A 285 -9.25 36.13 -9.36
C PRO A 285 -9.04 37.47 -10.08
N ALA A 286 -9.81 37.71 -11.13
CA ALA A 286 -9.74 38.91 -11.97
C ALA A 286 -9.83 40.24 -11.19
N SER A 287 -10.47 40.24 -10.02
CA SER A 287 -10.55 41.40 -9.13
C SER A 287 -9.20 41.98 -8.70
N PHE A 288 -8.13 41.15 -8.79
CA PHE A 288 -6.77 41.55 -8.43
C PHE A 288 -5.88 41.93 -9.62
N ASP A 289 -6.38 41.95 -10.86
CA ASP A 289 -5.59 42.25 -12.06
C ASP A 289 -4.86 43.61 -11.97
N VAL A 290 -5.48 44.63 -11.37
CA VAL A 290 -4.88 45.94 -11.19
C VAL A 290 -3.87 45.99 -10.05
N PRO A 291 -4.19 45.54 -8.82
CA PRO A 291 -3.23 45.44 -7.72
C PRO A 291 -2.04 44.55 -8.03
N ALA A 292 -2.26 43.41 -8.72
CA ALA A 292 -1.22 42.41 -9.00
C ALA A 292 0.02 43.03 -9.69
N LYS A 293 -0.14 44.05 -10.52
CA LYS A 293 0.95 44.71 -11.22
C LYS A 293 2.02 45.30 -10.27
N LYS A 294 1.65 45.56 -9.02
CA LYS A 294 2.55 46.16 -8.01
C LYS A 294 3.20 45.13 -7.09
N TRP A 295 2.78 43.85 -7.13
CA TRP A 295 3.25 42.88 -6.17
C TRP A 295 4.65 42.31 -6.47
N LEU A 296 5.19 42.52 -7.68
CA LEU A 296 6.52 42.01 -8.00
C LEU A 296 7.55 42.56 -7.00
N ASP A 297 8.33 41.63 -6.43
CA ASP A 297 9.32 41.91 -5.38
C ASP A 297 8.75 42.44 -4.03
N ALA A 298 7.44 42.63 -3.91
CA ALA A 298 6.81 42.97 -2.64
C ALA A 298 6.73 41.75 -1.69
N THR A 299 6.75 42.06 -0.39
CA THR A 299 6.37 41.09 0.64
C THR A 299 4.87 41.22 0.87
N VAL A 300 4.16 40.14 0.71
CA VAL A 300 2.70 40.09 0.82
C VAL A 300 2.25 39.09 1.84
N ILE A 301 1.09 39.34 2.44
CA ILE A 301 0.33 38.39 3.23
C ILE A 301 -0.82 37.94 2.34
N VAL A 302 -0.90 36.67 2.07
CA VAL A 302 -1.92 36.05 1.23
C VAL A 302 -2.78 35.10 2.05
N ARG A 303 -4.08 35.17 1.85
CA ARG A 303 -5.03 34.19 2.41
C ARG A 303 -5.69 33.45 1.28
N GLY A 304 -5.80 32.13 1.43
CA GLY A 304 -6.40 31.31 0.41
C GLY A 304 -6.48 29.84 0.78
N LYS A 305 -7.02 29.06 -0.13
CA LYS A 305 -7.10 27.59 0.01
C LYS A 305 -5.93 26.92 -0.69
N VAL A 306 -5.25 26.02 0.00
CA VAL A 306 -4.15 25.24 -0.58
C VAL A 306 -4.71 24.12 -1.43
N GLU A 307 -4.22 24.02 -2.64
CA GLU A 307 -4.39 22.90 -3.52
C GLU A 307 -3.12 22.06 -3.45
N SER A 308 -3.25 20.81 -3.02
CA SER A 308 -2.15 19.84 -2.96
C SER A 308 -2.26 18.82 -4.07
N TYR A 309 -1.11 18.41 -4.61
CA TYR A 309 -0.98 17.34 -5.57
C TYR A 309 0.06 16.36 -5.07
N GLN A 310 -0.31 15.10 -4.95
CA GLN A 310 0.55 14.04 -4.38
C GLN A 310 1.17 14.44 -3.03
N GLY A 311 0.34 14.99 -2.14
CA GLY A 311 0.76 15.38 -0.80
C GLY A 311 1.69 16.60 -0.73
N THR A 312 2.02 17.22 -1.86
CA THR A 312 2.82 18.45 -1.91
C THR A 312 1.92 19.63 -2.21
N ALA A 313 2.00 20.66 -1.36
CA ALA A 313 1.32 21.93 -1.63
C ALA A 313 1.85 22.48 -2.97
N ARG A 314 0.98 22.67 -3.94
CA ARG A 314 1.32 23.07 -5.29
C ARG A 314 0.84 24.46 -5.64
N LEU A 315 -0.32 24.79 -5.13
CA LEU A 315 -1.04 25.96 -5.54
C LEU A 315 -1.83 26.54 -4.38
N LEU A 316 -1.88 27.85 -4.29
CA LEU A 316 -2.73 28.58 -3.36
C LEU A 316 -3.77 29.37 -4.15
N GLN A 317 -5.05 29.06 -3.96
CA GLN A 317 -6.16 29.83 -4.52
C GLN A 317 -6.41 31.04 -3.62
N ILE A 318 -6.01 32.21 -4.07
CA ILE A 318 -6.05 33.44 -3.30
C ILE A 318 -7.47 33.97 -3.13
N GLN A 319 -7.80 34.31 -1.89
CA GLN A 319 -9.03 35.01 -1.52
C GLN A 319 -8.75 36.49 -1.15
N SER A 320 -7.62 36.77 -0.50
CA SER A 320 -7.18 38.11 -0.20
C SER A 320 -5.66 38.25 -0.26
N VAL A 321 -5.19 39.45 -0.58
CA VAL A 321 -3.77 39.82 -0.60
C VAL A 321 -3.63 41.19 0.10
N GLU A 322 -2.73 41.25 1.06
CA GLU A 322 -2.35 42.48 1.76
C GLU A 322 -0.85 42.73 1.57
N GLU A 323 -0.45 43.92 1.14
CA GLU A 323 0.98 44.28 1.11
C GLU A 323 1.46 44.46 2.55
N SER A 324 2.44 43.64 2.95
CA SER A 324 3.08 43.82 4.25
C SER A 324 4.06 44.99 4.15
N LEU A 325 3.73 46.11 4.77
CA LEU A 325 4.69 47.18 4.98
C LEU A 325 5.86 46.63 5.78
N ALA A 326 7.03 46.51 5.14
CA ALA A 326 8.25 46.15 5.85
C ALA A 326 8.43 47.12 7.03
N PRO A 327 8.79 46.66 8.24
CA PRO A 327 9.26 47.55 9.26
C PRO A 327 10.47 48.28 8.68
N GLN A 328 10.39 49.61 8.57
CA GLN A 328 11.53 50.44 8.24
C GLN A 328 12.58 50.15 9.30
N SER A 329 13.60 49.38 8.94
CA SER A 329 14.80 49.24 9.74
C SER A 329 15.48 50.60 9.80
N GLY A 330 15.29 51.25 10.97
CA GLY A 330 16.07 52.40 11.38
C GLY A 330 17.50 52.05 11.69
#